data_d276b4bc931bbe1d4bec367ccd32e932
#
_entry.id   d276b4bc931bbe1d4bec367ccd32e932
#
_cell.length_a   1.000
_cell.length_b   1.000
_cell.length_c   1.000
_cell.angle_alpha   90.00
_cell.angle_beta   90.00
_cell.angle_gamma   90.00
#
_symmetry.space_group_name_H-M   'P 1'
#
loop_
_entity.id
_entity.type
_entity.pdbx_description
1 polymer ?
#
loop_
_entity_poly.entity_id
_entity_poly.type
_entity_poly.pdbx_seq_one_letter_code
_entity_poly.pdbx_strand_id
1 'polypeptide(L)'
;LKGLFPSAEEPANTCFCHGDFHYANILWAEHQISGILDFELAGYGNKEFDIAWSVFRRPGQKFLRTEAELQTFLNGYRQFGTCDAEAVKTYMAQCYVYFLQFCSDDAEYCAYARAWLQAFANEKRGRRTD
;
A
#
# COMPACT_ATOMS: atom_id res chain seq x y z
N LEU A 1 -7.32 -1.60 -13.03
CA LEU A 1 -7.21 -2.18 -11.66
C LEU A 1 -7.34 -3.71 -11.64
N LYS A 2 -8.07 -4.33 -12.59
CA LYS A 2 -8.24 -5.80 -12.64
C LYS A 2 -6.94 -6.61 -12.76
N GLY A 3 -5.83 -6.02 -13.15
CA GLY A 3 -4.53 -6.70 -13.25
C GLY A 3 -3.62 -6.54 -12.03
N LEU A 4 -4.02 -5.75 -11.02
CA LEU A 4 -3.27 -5.53 -9.79
C LEU A 4 -3.66 -6.50 -8.67
N PHE A 5 -4.86 -7.09 -8.76
CA PHE A 5 -5.29 -8.06 -7.77
C PHE A 5 -4.74 -9.44 -8.14
N PRO A 6 -4.04 -10.14 -7.21
CA PRO A 6 -3.67 -11.52 -7.45
C PRO A 6 -4.93 -12.34 -7.74
N SER A 7 -4.83 -13.24 -8.71
CA SER A 7 -5.91 -14.19 -8.99
C SER A 7 -6.25 -14.97 -7.73
N ALA A 8 -7.53 -15.26 -7.53
CA ALA A 8 -8.11 -15.86 -6.33
C ALA A 8 -7.71 -17.33 -6.09
N GLU A 9 -6.46 -17.72 -6.35
CA GLU A 9 -6.01 -19.12 -6.28
C GLU A 9 -5.43 -19.56 -4.95
N GLU A 10 -5.33 -18.66 -3.93
CA GLU A 10 -4.90 -19.09 -2.59
C GLU A 10 -5.94 -18.81 -1.50
N PRO A 11 -6.82 -19.76 -1.19
CA PRO A 11 -7.86 -19.57 -0.16
C PRO A 11 -7.33 -19.35 1.26
N ALA A 12 -6.08 -19.72 1.55
CA ALA A 12 -5.56 -19.78 2.91
C ALA A 12 -5.24 -18.41 3.55
N ASN A 13 -5.04 -17.36 2.76
CA ASN A 13 -4.66 -16.01 3.24
C ASN A 13 -5.61 -14.89 2.79
N THR A 14 -6.81 -15.25 2.30
CA THR A 14 -7.79 -14.24 1.89
C THR A 14 -8.61 -13.75 3.08
N CYS A 15 -8.82 -12.45 3.15
CA CYS A 15 -9.76 -11.82 4.07
C CYS A 15 -10.63 -10.82 3.31
N PHE A 16 -11.64 -10.27 3.98
CA PHE A 16 -12.38 -9.16 3.41
C PHE A 16 -11.49 -7.92 3.40
N CYS A 17 -11.26 -7.39 2.20
CA CYS A 17 -10.46 -6.22 1.91
C CYS A 17 -11.36 -5.09 1.44
N HIS A 18 -10.98 -3.85 1.71
CA HIS A 18 -11.67 -2.67 1.21
C HIS A 18 -11.42 -2.47 -0.30
N GLY A 19 -10.22 -2.79 -0.75
CA GLY A 19 -9.80 -2.68 -2.15
C GLY A 19 -9.35 -1.28 -2.57
N ASP A 20 -9.80 -0.24 -1.87
CA ASP A 20 -9.37 1.15 -2.09
C ASP A 20 -9.30 1.93 -0.76
N PHE A 21 -8.76 1.31 0.29
CA PHE A 21 -8.62 1.96 1.58
C PHE A 21 -7.50 2.99 1.52
N HIS A 22 -7.88 4.25 1.59
CA HIS A 22 -6.96 5.37 1.73
C HIS A 22 -7.67 6.55 2.42
N TYR A 23 -6.89 7.53 2.86
CA TYR A 23 -7.40 8.61 3.71
C TYR A 23 -8.52 9.46 3.10
N ALA A 24 -8.61 9.56 1.76
CA ALA A 24 -9.70 10.30 1.11
C ALA A 24 -11.04 9.55 1.22
N ASN A 25 -11.00 8.23 1.50
CA ASN A 25 -12.17 7.40 1.76
C ASN A 25 -12.46 7.27 3.27
N ILE A 26 -11.84 8.08 4.12
CA ILE A 26 -12.04 8.09 5.57
C ILE A 26 -12.69 9.40 5.99
N LEU A 27 -13.82 9.30 6.68
CA LEU A 27 -14.47 10.44 7.33
C LEU A 27 -13.94 10.61 8.76
N TRP A 28 -13.69 11.85 9.13
CA TRP A 28 -13.19 12.22 10.45
C TRP A 28 -14.17 13.15 11.15
N ALA A 29 -14.45 12.87 12.42
CA ALA A 29 -15.18 13.75 13.33
C ALA A 29 -14.48 13.74 14.68
N GLU A 30 -14.25 14.91 15.26
CA GLU A 30 -13.64 15.07 16.60
C GLU A 30 -12.33 14.27 16.77
N HIS A 31 -11.46 14.30 15.74
CA HIS A 31 -10.18 13.56 15.68
C HIS A 31 -10.30 12.03 15.69
N GLN A 32 -11.48 11.50 15.42
CA GLN A 32 -11.72 10.07 15.29
C GLN A 32 -12.27 9.70 13.92
N ILE A 33 -12.02 8.47 13.49
CA ILE A 33 -12.65 7.94 12.28
C ILE A 33 -14.15 7.79 12.54
N SER A 34 -14.98 8.50 11.78
CA SER A 34 -16.44 8.47 11.89
C SER A 34 -17.11 7.63 10.78
N GLY A 35 -16.37 7.31 9.73
CA GLY A 35 -16.88 6.47 8.64
C GLY A 35 -15.80 6.11 7.63
N ILE A 36 -16.08 5.05 6.88
CA ILE A 36 -15.27 4.59 5.75
C ILE A 36 -16.19 4.57 4.55
N LEU A 37 -15.71 5.12 3.42
CA LEU A 37 -16.47 5.30 2.20
C LEU A 37 -15.92 4.41 1.08
N ASP A 38 -16.70 4.27 0.02
CA ASP A 38 -16.28 3.72 -1.27
C ASP A 38 -15.84 2.24 -1.21
N PHE A 39 -16.81 1.38 -0.90
CA PHE A 39 -16.64 -0.07 -0.93
C PHE A 39 -16.85 -0.70 -2.31
N GLU A 40 -16.79 0.10 -3.39
CA GLU A 40 -17.03 -0.40 -4.76
C GLU A 40 -16.06 -1.53 -5.17
N LEU A 41 -14.82 -1.46 -4.69
CA LEU A 41 -13.78 -2.46 -4.94
C LEU A 41 -13.64 -3.49 -3.82
N ALA A 42 -14.51 -3.45 -2.81
CA ALA A 42 -14.41 -4.35 -1.67
C ALA A 42 -14.71 -5.79 -2.06
N GLY A 43 -13.99 -6.71 -1.43
CA GLY A 43 -14.14 -8.13 -1.69
C GLY A 43 -13.13 -8.98 -0.93
N TYR A 44 -13.17 -10.27 -1.18
CA TYR A 44 -12.15 -11.16 -0.62
C TYR A 44 -10.85 -11.05 -1.42
N GLY A 45 -9.75 -10.81 -0.71
CA GLY A 45 -8.44 -10.61 -1.32
C GLY A 45 -7.30 -10.77 -0.32
N ASN A 46 -6.09 -10.46 -0.78
CA ASN A 46 -4.89 -10.51 0.06
C ASN A 46 -4.78 -9.23 0.91
N LYS A 47 -4.72 -9.40 2.23
CA LYS A 47 -4.64 -8.29 3.18
C LYS A 47 -3.37 -7.44 3.00
N GLU A 48 -2.26 -8.05 2.63
CA GLU A 48 -1.00 -7.35 2.43
C GLU A 48 -1.08 -6.38 1.24
N PHE A 49 -1.88 -6.73 0.21
CA PHE A 49 -2.18 -5.78 -0.87
C PHE A 49 -3.01 -4.60 -0.37
N ASP A 50 -4.07 -4.85 0.38
CA ASP A 50 -4.94 -3.79 0.92
C ASP A 50 -4.17 -2.85 1.87
N ILE A 51 -3.29 -3.41 2.71
CA ILE A 51 -2.37 -2.65 3.55
C ILE A 51 -1.40 -1.82 2.68
N ALA A 52 -0.76 -2.42 1.69
CA ALA A 52 0.17 -1.73 0.80
C ALA A 52 -0.52 -0.58 0.06
N TRP A 53 -1.74 -0.80 -0.43
CA TRP A 53 -2.56 0.22 -1.07
C TRP A 53 -2.87 1.38 -0.13
N SER A 54 -3.06 1.11 1.16
CA SER A 54 -3.33 2.13 2.17
C SER A 54 -2.13 3.03 2.45
N VAL A 55 -0.93 2.47 2.42
CA VAL A 55 0.28 3.12 2.96
C VAL A 55 1.27 3.63 1.90
N PHE A 56 1.19 3.19 0.64
CA PHE A 56 2.10 3.71 -0.37
C PHE A 56 1.83 5.20 -0.62
N ARG A 57 2.91 5.98 -0.85
CA ARG A 57 2.79 7.40 -1.15
C ARG A 57 2.17 7.62 -2.52
N ARG A 58 1.06 8.36 -2.57
CA ARG A 58 0.40 8.78 -3.82
C ARG A 58 0.89 10.15 -4.29
N PRO A 59 0.73 10.49 -5.58
CA PRO A 59 0.97 11.85 -6.07
C PRO A 59 0.17 12.87 -5.26
N GLY A 60 0.78 14.02 -4.95
CA GLY A 60 0.13 15.08 -4.19
C GLY A 60 -0.15 14.79 -2.72
N GLN A 61 0.15 13.60 -2.21
CA GLN A 61 -0.12 13.20 -0.84
C GLN A 61 0.78 13.95 0.15
N LYS A 62 0.17 14.47 1.25
CA LYS A 62 0.87 15.29 2.25
C LYS A 62 1.28 14.52 3.52
N PHE A 63 0.81 13.29 3.71
CA PHE A 63 1.08 12.43 4.86
C PHE A 63 1.38 10.99 4.39
N LEU A 64 1.82 10.12 5.29
CA LEU A 64 2.40 8.80 4.95
C LEU A 64 3.53 8.93 3.92
N ARG A 65 4.42 9.92 4.15
CA ARG A 65 5.54 10.25 3.25
C ARG A 65 6.87 9.70 3.74
N THR A 66 6.94 9.32 5.01
CA THR A 66 8.15 8.88 5.69
C THR A 66 8.04 7.43 6.16
N GLU A 67 9.18 6.78 6.33
CA GLU A 67 9.24 5.44 6.92
C GLU A 67 8.66 5.41 8.33
N ALA A 68 8.85 6.47 9.12
CA ALA A 68 8.30 6.57 10.48
C ALA A 68 6.76 6.56 10.47
N GLU A 69 6.13 7.28 9.55
CA GLU A 69 4.67 7.30 9.38
C GLU A 69 4.15 5.93 8.93
N LEU A 70 4.85 5.27 8.00
CA LEU A 70 4.54 3.90 7.58
C LEU A 70 4.61 2.94 8.76
N GLN A 71 5.68 2.98 9.55
CA GLN A 71 5.82 2.12 10.73
C GLN A 71 4.76 2.40 11.78
N THR A 72 4.34 3.66 11.95
CA THR A 72 3.24 4.02 12.86
C THR A 72 1.94 3.35 12.43
N PHE A 73 1.60 3.38 11.14
CA PHE A 73 0.43 2.70 10.60
C PHE A 73 0.52 1.18 10.82
N LEU A 74 1.64 0.56 10.45
CA LEU A 74 1.84 -0.89 10.59
C LEU A 74 1.81 -1.34 12.06
N ASN A 75 2.34 -0.54 12.96
CA ASN A 75 2.28 -0.83 14.41
C ASN A 75 0.85 -0.76 14.94
N GLY A 76 0.04 0.19 14.47
CA GLY A 76 -1.39 0.24 14.76
C GLY A 76 -2.12 -1.00 14.25
N TYR A 77 -1.87 -1.40 13.01
CA TYR A 77 -2.46 -2.61 12.43
C TYR A 77 -2.11 -3.88 13.20
N ARG A 78 -0.84 -4.02 13.62
CA ARG A 78 -0.33 -5.19 14.34
C ARG A 78 -0.94 -5.40 15.73
N GLN A 79 -1.64 -4.40 16.28
CA GLN A 79 -2.40 -4.57 17.54
C GLN A 79 -3.64 -5.46 17.34
N PHE A 80 -4.14 -5.56 16.12
CA PHE A 80 -5.39 -6.26 15.79
C PHE A 80 -5.20 -7.43 14.82
N GLY A 81 -4.05 -7.51 14.14
CA GLY A 81 -3.79 -8.54 13.15
C GLY A 81 -2.31 -8.67 12.81
N THR A 82 -1.99 -9.68 12.03
CA THR A 82 -0.62 -9.92 11.52
C THR A 82 -0.55 -9.58 10.04
N CYS A 83 0.60 -9.10 9.58
CA CYS A 83 0.91 -8.93 8.17
C CYS A 83 2.35 -9.31 7.89
N ASP A 84 2.60 -9.81 6.69
CA ASP A 84 3.95 -10.02 6.16
C ASP A 84 4.48 -8.69 5.61
N ALA A 85 5.43 -8.10 6.31
CA ALA A 85 6.02 -6.81 5.92
C ALA A 85 6.73 -6.87 4.56
N GLU A 86 7.30 -8.02 4.19
CA GLU A 86 7.96 -8.21 2.89
C GLU A 86 6.94 -8.27 1.75
N ALA A 87 5.82 -8.96 1.98
CA ALA A 87 4.71 -8.97 1.02
C ALA A 87 4.12 -7.56 0.86
N VAL A 88 3.91 -6.82 1.96
CA VAL A 88 3.45 -5.42 1.90
C VAL A 88 4.39 -4.58 1.05
N LYS A 89 5.73 -4.62 1.28
CA LYS A 89 6.71 -3.89 0.46
C LYS A 89 6.66 -4.30 -1.02
N THR A 90 6.46 -5.58 -1.29
CA THR A 90 6.35 -6.10 -2.66
C THR A 90 5.12 -5.52 -3.37
N TYR A 91 3.98 -5.48 -2.71
CA TYR A 91 2.77 -4.85 -3.25
C TYR A 91 2.90 -3.33 -3.37
N MET A 92 3.59 -2.65 -2.44
CA MET A 92 3.92 -1.22 -2.59
C MET A 92 4.75 -0.98 -3.86
N ALA A 93 5.72 -1.86 -4.16
CA ALA A 93 6.50 -1.75 -5.40
C ALA A 93 5.61 -1.84 -6.64
N GLN A 94 4.63 -2.75 -6.65
CA GLN A 94 3.64 -2.85 -7.74
C GLN A 94 2.80 -1.57 -7.85
N CYS A 95 2.37 -0.99 -6.72
CA CYS A 95 1.64 0.27 -6.72
C CYS A 95 2.49 1.41 -7.32
N TYR A 96 3.76 1.55 -6.93
CA TYR A 96 4.64 2.57 -7.51
C TYR A 96 4.87 2.38 -9.03
N VAL A 97 5.10 1.15 -9.48
CA VAL A 97 5.23 0.85 -10.91
C VAL A 97 3.94 1.22 -11.67
N TYR A 98 2.78 0.90 -11.10
CA TYR A 98 1.50 1.26 -11.69
C TYR A 98 1.31 2.78 -11.81
N PHE A 99 1.54 3.52 -10.72
CA PHE A 99 1.35 4.98 -10.72
C PHE A 99 2.35 5.72 -11.61
N LEU A 100 3.57 5.23 -11.76
CA LEU A 100 4.56 5.82 -12.68
C LEU A 100 4.10 5.84 -14.14
N GLN A 101 3.14 5.01 -14.51
CA GLN A 101 2.58 5.00 -15.87
C GLN A 101 1.65 6.20 -16.14
N PHE A 102 1.08 6.80 -15.09
CA PHE A 102 0.05 7.83 -15.19
C PHE A 102 0.45 9.19 -14.63
N CYS A 103 1.58 9.27 -13.95
CA CYS A 103 2.00 10.47 -13.20
C CYS A 103 3.30 11.08 -13.76
N SER A 104 3.47 11.01 -15.09
CA SER A 104 4.66 11.56 -15.78
C SER A 104 4.88 13.05 -15.53
N ASP A 105 3.80 13.80 -15.29
CA ASP A 105 3.82 15.26 -15.12
C ASP A 105 4.19 15.69 -13.68
N ASP A 106 4.18 14.77 -12.70
CA ASP A 106 4.65 15.01 -11.34
C ASP A 106 6.11 14.54 -11.19
N ALA A 107 7.04 15.42 -11.52
CA ALA A 107 8.47 15.11 -11.49
C ALA A 107 8.98 14.75 -10.08
N GLU A 108 8.45 15.40 -9.02
CA GLU A 108 8.80 15.10 -7.62
C GLU A 108 8.37 13.68 -7.25
N TYR A 109 7.12 13.35 -7.54
CA TYR A 109 6.59 12.01 -7.30
C TYR A 109 7.36 10.94 -8.07
N CYS A 110 7.61 11.18 -9.37
CA CYS A 110 8.35 10.24 -10.20
C CYS A 110 9.78 9.99 -9.67
N ALA A 111 10.48 11.03 -9.24
CA ALA A 111 11.81 10.90 -8.65
C ALA A 111 11.76 10.08 -7.35
N TYR A 112 10.81 10.38 -6.47
CA TYR A 112 10.61 9.63 -5.23
C TYR A 112 10.31 8.15 -5.49
N ALA A 113 9.32 7.85 -6.34
CA ALA A 113 8.90 6.47 -6.60
C ALA A 113 10.03 5.63 -7.22
N ARG A 114 10.81 6.21 -8.15
CA ARG A 114 11.98 5.56 -8.74
C ARG A 114 13.08 5.29 -7.72
N ALA A 115 13.37 6.25 -6.85
CA ALA A 115 14.36 6.09 -5.77
C ALA A 115 13.93 4.98 -4.81
N TRP A 116 12.66 4.95 -4.42
CA TRP A 116 12.11 3.91 -3.57
C TRP A 116 12.22 2.51 -4.22
N LEU A 117 11.84 2.38 -5.49
CA LEU A 117 11.93 1.13 -6.24
C LEU A 117 13.39 0.65 -6.40
N GLN A 118 14.33 1.57 -6.60
CA GLN A 118 15.75 1.24 -6.67
C GLN A 118 16.28 0.71 -5.34
N ALA A 119 15.91 1.35 -4.23
CA ALA A 119 16.27 0.89 -2.88
C ALA A 119 15.70 -0.50 -2.60
N PHE A 120 14.42 -0.72 -2.90
CA PHE A 120 13.76 -2.02 -2.77
C PHE A 120 14.45 -3.11 -3.60
N ALA A 121 14.81 -2.82 -4.86
CA ALA A 121 15.52 -3.77 -5.72
C ALA A 121 16.90 -4.14 -5.18
N ASN A 122 17.63 -3.17 -4.62
CA ASN A 122 18.95 -3.41 -4.01
C ASN A 122 18.82 -4.27 -2.75
N GLU A 123 17.84 -4.03 -1.89
CA GLU A 123 17.54 -4.86 -0.71
C GLU A 123 17.28 -6.32 -1.10
N LYS A 124 16.49 -6.56 -2.15
CA LYS A 124 16.20 -7.92 -2.65
C LYS A 124 17.42 -8.61 -3.25
N ARG A 125 18.32 -7.87 -3.89
CA ARG A 125 19.58 -8.43 -4.43
C ARG A 125 20.53 -8.83 -3.31
N GLY A 126 20.70 -8.02 -2.27
CA GLY A 126 21.54 -8.32 -1.13
C GLY A 126 21.16 -9.61 -0.40
N ARG A 127 19.86 -9.89 -0.30
CA ARG A 127 19.34 -11.11 0.35
C ARG A 127 19.49 -12.40 -0.47
N ARG A 128 19.85 -12.32 -1.76
CA ARG A 128 20.08 -13.49 -2.62
C ARG A 128 21.52 -13.97 -2.64
N THR A 129 22.42 -13.22 -2.04
CA THR A 129 23.86 -13.52 -2.01
C THR A 129 24.31 -14.12 -0.67
N ASP A 130 23.41 -14.24 0.29
CA ASP A 130 23.60 -14.93 1.58
C ASP A 130 22.88 -16.29 1.58
#